data_c6f38889c50dd99a0097f8cef56148c1
#
_entry.id   c6f38889c50dd99a0097f8cef56148c1
#
_cell.length_a   1.000
_cell.length_b   1.000
_cell.length_c   1.000
_cell.angle_alpha   90.00
_cell.angle_beta   90.00
_cell.angle_gamma   90.00
#
_symmetry.space_group_name_H-M   'P 1'
#
loop_
_entity.id
_entity.type
_entity.pdbx_description
1 polymer ?
#
loop_
_entity_poly.entity_id
_entity_poly.type
_entity_poly.pdbx_seq_one_letter_code
_entity_poly.pdbx_strand_id
1 'polypeptide(L)'
;MIKKLVVSLLSGLVLSATAGISVMAAEESDPNKEQFFPVLSYWSGPFAPGGSGIAGGWMDYMALLNIRDGGVNGVKLTWEKCDFGYVTERAVECYERLKGKGKHGAAVFWPMSTGTTYALMERAHKDKIVLLHMGYGRTDATDGRVFPYAFPAMTNYWNQSSAKLRYIAQLEGGEDKLKGKKIVNLHLKHPYGIETIPVWDKLAAKFGFEVTHLPVPWPGIDQKSLWLQIRKIQPDW
;
A
#
# COMPACT_ATOMS: atom_id res chain seq x y z
N MET A 1 -72.88 -48.23 45.94
CA MET A 1 -71.46 -48.32 46.33
C MET A 1 -70.68 -47.40 45.35
N ILE A 2 -70.39 -46.20 45.78
CA ILE A 2 -69.80 -45.12 44.95
C ILE A 2 -68.34 -44.95 45.37
N LYS A 3 -67.40 -45.23 44.49
CA LYS A 3 -65.98 -44.92 44.68
C LYS A 3 -65.67 -43.54 44.17
N LYS A 4 -65.23 -42.65 45.06
CA LYS A 4 -64.80 -41.31 44.71
C LYS A 4 -63.39 -41.35 44.14
N LEU A 5 -63.21 -40.81 42.97
CA LEU A 5 -61.92 -40.63 42.34
C LEU A 5 -61.42 -39.24 42.71
N VAL A 6 -60.28 -39.17 43.35
CA VAL A 6 -59.60 -37.93 43.68
C VAL A 6 -58.61 -37.63 42.53
N VAL A 7 -58.85 -36.56 41.79
CA VAL A 7 -57.93 -36.04 40.78
C VAL A 7 -57.00 -35.03 41.44
N SER A 8 -55.72 -35.36 41.51
CA SER A 8 -54.69 -34.50 42.01
C SER A 8 -54.17 -33.66 40.84
N LEU A 9 -54.37 -32.32 40.89
CA LEU A 9 -53.77 -31.37 39.97
C LEU A 9 -52.33 -31.10 40.37
N LEU A 10 -51.39 -31.59 39.58
CA LEU A 10 -49.97 -31.14 39.57
C LEU A 10 -49.86 -29.88 38.69
N SER A 11 -49.74 -28.72 39.33
CA SER A 11 -49.39 -27.46 38.66
C SER A 11 -47.88 -27.48 38.36
N GLY A 12 -47.51 -27.83 37.15
CA GLY A 12 -46.12 -27.71 36.66
C GLY A 12 -45.79 -26.24 36.36
N LEU A 13 -44.93 -25.68 37.16
CA LEU A 13 -44.33 -24.35 36.92
C LEU A 13 -43.28 -24.47 35.81
N VAL A 14 -43.62 -24.04 34.57
CA VAL A 14 -42.64 -23.93 33.49
C VAL A 14 -41.89 -22.63 33.67
N LEU A 15 -40.68 -22.69 34.21
CA LEU A 15 -39.74 -21.57 34.23
C LEU A 15 -39.21 -21.39 32.79
N SER A 16 -39.79 -20.43 32.05
CA SER A 16 -39.25 -20.00 30.77
C SER A 16 -37.97 -19.17 31.02
N ALA A 17 -36.81 -19.80 30.95
CA ALA A 17 -35.54 -19.10 30.89
C ALA A 17 -35.43 -18.39 29.51
N THR A 18 -35.89 -17.17 29.42
CA THR A 18 -35.56 -16.30 28.32
C THR A 18 -34.09 -15.91 28.47
N ALA A 19 -33.22 -16.65 27.79
CA ALA A 19 -31.86 -16.19 27.56
C ALA A 19 -31.94 -14.87 26.78
N GLY A 20 -31.81 -13.76 27.47
CA GLY A 20 -31.69 -12.45 26.88
C GLY A 20 -30.39 -12.42 26.05
N ILE A 21 -30.53 -12.59 24.74
CA ILE A 21 -29.48 -12.19 23.82
C ILE A 21 -29.39 -10.68 23.96
N SER A 22 -28.45 -10.23 24.76
CA SER A 22 -28.03 -8.82 24.76
C SER A 22 -27.45 -8.55 23.36
N VAL A 23 -28.29 -8.12 22.46
CA VAL A 23 -27.80 -7.41 21.27
C VAL A 23 -27.07 -6.22 21.83
N MET A 24 -25.74 -6.28 21.83
CA MET A 24 -24.93 -5.09 22.09
C MET A 24 -25.36 -4.08 21.03
N ALA A 25 -26.16 -3.11 21.44
CA ALA A 25 -26.44 -1.95 20.62
C ALA A 25 -25.08 -1.37 20.23
N ALA A 26 -24.83 -1.27 18.94
CA ALA A 26 -23.65 -0.56 18.46
C ALA A 26 -23.68 0.80 19.15
N GLU A 27 -22.69 1.08 19.98
CA GLU A 27 -22.57 2.35 20.67
C GLU A 27 -22.58 3.42 19.58
N GLU A 28 -23.55 4.34 19.63
CA GLU A 28 -23.70 5.40 18.65
C GLU A 28 -22.35 6.15 18.64
N SER A 29 -21.61 6.01 17.58
CA SER A 29 -20.23 6.50 17.53
C SER A 29 -20.23 8.01 17.74
N ASP A 30 -19.62 8.48 18.81
CA ASP A 30 -19.40 9.89 19.04
C ASP A 30 -18.73 10.49 17.78
N PRO A 31 -19.39 11.39 17.04
CA PRO A 31 -18.83 11.98 15.84
C PRO A 31 -17.55 12.79 16.11
N ASN A 32 -17.25 13.04 17.38
CA ASN A 32 -15.98 13.64 17.81
C ASN A 32 -14.84 12.63 17.86
N LYS A 33 -15.15 11.32 17.83
CA LYS A 33 -14.21 10.22 17.88
C LYS A 33 -14.15 9.51 16.52
N GLU A 34 -13.88 10.25 15.45
CA GLU A 34 -13.60 9.68 14.14
C GLU A 34 -12.31 10.23 13.55
N GLN A 35 -11.64 9.43 12.75
CA GLN A 35 -10.49 9.84 11.97
C GLN A 35 -10.70 9.46 10.50
N PHE A 36 -10.50 10.43 9.63
CA PHE A 36 -10.66 10.28 8.19
C PHE A 36 -9.36 9.81 7.52
N PHE A 37 -9.50 8.79 6.65
CA PHE A 37 -8.43 8.21 5.84
C PHE A 37 -8.80 8.28 4.35
N PRO A 38 -8.22 9.17 3.56
CA PRO A 38 -8.43 9.16 2.12
C PRO A 38 -7.80 7.94 1.49
N VAL A 39 -8.56 7.23 0.66
CA VAL A 39 -8.09 6.05 -0.08
C VAL A 39 -7.83 6.42 -1.53
N LEU A 40 -6.59 6.78 -1.83
CA LEU A 40 -6.12 7.03 -3.19
C LEU A 40 -5.63 5.73 -3.80
N SER A 41 -6.25 5.31 -4.89
CA SER A 41 -5.81 4.14 -5.63
C SER A 41 -6.21 4.24 -7.10
N TYR A 42 -5.93 3.20 -7.84
CA TYR A 42 -6.27 3.08 -9.25
C TYR A 42 -7.18 1.86 -9.44
N TRP A 43 -8.49 2.12 -9.50
CA TRP A 43 -9.51 1.11 -9.84
C TRP A 43 -9.76 1.05 -11.34
N SER A 44 -9.25 2.02 -12.08
CA SER A 44 -9.26 2.10 -13.53
C SER A 44 -7.83 2.14 -14.09
N GLY A 45 -7.72 2.00 -15.42
CA GLY A 45 -6.42 2.03 -16.11
C GLY A 45 -5.65 0.69 -16.07
N PRO A 46 -4.42 0.67 -16.62
CA PRO A 46 -3.69 -0.57 -16.91
C PRO A 46 -3.24 -1.33 -15.65
N PHE A 47 -3.18 -0.69 -14.49
CA PHE A 47 -2.76 -1.30 -13.22
C PHE A 47 -3.91 -1.55 -12.26
N ALA A 48 -5.15 -1.38 -12.71
CA ALA A 48 -6.36 -1.54 -11.89
C ALA A 48 -6.40 -2.82 -11.04
N PRO A 49 -5.97 -4.00 -11.52
CA PRO A 49 -5.97 -5.21 -10.70
C PRO A 49 -5.16 -5.08 -9.40
N GLY A 50 -3.96 -4.49 -9.49
CA GLY A 50 -3.12 -4.25 -8.32
C GLY A 50 -3.71 -3.19 -7.37
N GLY A 51 -4.15 -2.07 -7.93
CA GLY A 51 -4.72 -0.96 -7.16
C GLY A 51 -6.01 -1.34 -6.43
N SER A 52 -6.90 -2.06 -7.11
CA SER A 52 -8.17 -2.52 -6.53
C SER A 52 -7.95 -3.48 -5.37
N GLY A 53 -7.05 -4.46 -5.54
CA GLY A 53 -6.77 -5.47 -4.51
C GLY A 53 -6.18 -4.86 -3.24
N ILE A 54 -5.15 -4.02 -3.37
CA ILE A 54 -4.48 -3.40 -2.22
C ILE A 54 -5.43 -2.44 -1.50
N ALA A 55 -6.11 -1.56 -2.24
CA ALA A 55 -7.03 -0.60 -1.64
C ALA A 55 -8.27 -1.29 -1.03
N GLY A 56 -8.76 -2.37 -1.66
CA GLY A 56 -9.83 -3.21 -1.12
C GLY A 56 -9.44 -3.77 0.24
N GLY A 57 -8.30 -4.46 0.33
CA GLY A 57 -7.82 -5.02 1.58
C GLY A 57 -7.61 -3.99 2.69
N TRP A 58 -7.16 -2.78 2.34
CA TRP A 58 -7.05 -1.70 3.31
C TRP A 58 -8.42 -1.23 3.84
N MET A 59 -9.39 -1.01 2.95
CA MET A 59 -10.74 -0.62 3.37
C MET A 59 -11.43 -1.72 4.18
N ASP A 60 -11.29 -2.98 3.77
CA ASP A 60 -11.85 -4.13 4.49
C ASP A 60 -11.25 -4.25 5.88
N TYR A 61 -9.94 -3.99 6.03
CA TYR A 61 -9.30 -4.01 7.34
C TYR A 61 -9.77 -2.86 8.23
N MET A 62 -9.94 -1.64 7.70
CA MET A 62 -10.54 -0.54 8.46
C MET A 62 -11.99 -0.85 8.89
N ALA A 63 -12.77 -1.47 7.98
CA ALA A 63 -14.12 -1.92 8.30
C ALA A 63 -14.13 -2.97 9.41
N LEU A 64 -13.20 -3.95 9.33
CA LEU A 64 -13.03 -4.98 10.35
C LEU A 64 -12.71 -4.37 11.73
N LEU A 65 -11.78 -3.42 11.80
CA LEU A 65 -11.43 -2.73 13.04
C LEU A 65 -12.65 -1.98 13.63
N ASN A 66 -13.43 -1.33 12.78
CA ASN A 66 -14.64 -0.65 13.24
C ASN A 66 -15.68 -1.63 13.79
N ILE A 67 -15.89 -2.78 13.14
CA ILE A 67 -16.92 -3.75 13.52
C ILE A 67 -16.47 -4.57 14.74
N ARG A 68 -15.22 -5.04 14.73
CA ARG A 68 -14.71 -5.93 15.78
C ARG A 68 -14.32 -5.19 17.05
N ASP A 69 -13.65 -4.04 16.90
CA ASP A 69 -12.94 -3.35 17.98
C ASP A 69 -13.56 -1.98 18.30
N GLY A 70 -14.62 -1.54 17.61
CA GLY A 70 -15.19 -0.20 17.75
C GLY A 70 -14.27 0.91 17.21
N GLY A 71 -13.34 0.55 16.29
CA GLY A 71 -12.30 1.42 15.78
C GLY A 71 -10.95 1.22 16.49
N VAL A 72 -10.10 2.21 16.46
CA VAL A 72 -8.79 2.20 17.13
C VAL A 72 -8.88 3.06 18.39
N ASN A 73 -8.76 2.44 19.55
CA ASN A 73 -8.94 3.12 20.86
C ASN A 73 -10.27 3.89 20.96
N GLY A 74 -11.35 3.33 20.42
CA GLY A 74 -12.66 3.96 20.39
C GLY A 74 -12.82 5.09 19.36
N VAL A 75 -11.82 5.27 18.48
CA VAL A 75 -11.88 6.22 17.35
C VAL A 75 -12.30 5.46 16.09
N LYS A 76 -13.45 5.82 15.54
CA LYS A 76 -13.98 5.23 14.32
C LYS A 76 -13.15 5.65 13.10
N LEU A 77 -12.86 4.70 12.21
CA LEU A 77 -12.16 4.96 10.97
C LEU A 77 -13.17 5.24 9.86
N THR A 78 -13.05 6.39 9.20
CA THR A 78 -13.87 6.78 8.06
C THR A 78 -13.00 6.97 6.83
N TRP A 79 -13.53 6.75 5.64
CA TRP A 79 -12.75 6.89 4.40
C TRP A 79 -13.60 7.29 3.20
N GLU A 80 -12.93 7.83 2.20
CA GLU A 80 -13.48 8.09 0.88
C GLU A 80 -12.49 7.65 -0.19
N LYS A 81 -13.00 6.95 -1.22
CA LYS A 81 -12.21 6.50 -2.37
C LYS A 81 -11.98 7.63 -3.37
N CYS A 82 -10.78 7.69 -3.93
CA CYS A 82 -10.50 8.52 -5.09
C CYS A 82 -9.68 7.73 -6.11
N ASP A 83 -10.31 7.42 -7.25
CA ASP A 83 -9.66 6.72 -8.37
C ASP A 83 -8.84 7.70 -9.19
N PHE A 84 -7.53 7.56 -9.16
CA PHE A 84 -6.65 8.39 -9.98
C PHE A 84 -6.12 7.68 -11.24
N GLY A 85 -6.53 6.43 -11.50
CA GLY A 85 -6.19 5.68 -12.72
C GLY A 85 -4.68 5.55 -13.00
N TYR A 86 -3.83 5.66 -11.96
CA TYR A 86 -2.37 5.77 -12.05
C TYR A 86 -1.86 7.03 -12.78
N VAL A 87 -2.66 8.11 -12.81
CA VAL A 87 -2.33 9.42 -13.40
C VAL A 87 -1.98 10.39 -12.27
N THR A 88 -0.75 10.91 -12.27
CA THR A 88 -0.22 11.73 -11.17
C THR A 88 -1.04 13.00 -10.95
N GLU A 89 -1.47 13.67 -12.00
CA GLU A 89 -2.28 14.90 -11.94
C GLU A 89 -3.61 14.66 -11.22
N ARG A 90 -4.29 13.55 -11.55
CA ARG A 90 -5.53 13.14 -10.86
C ARG A 90 -5.29 12.78 -9.40
N ALA A 91 -4.15 12.18 -9.10
CA ALA A 91 -3.79 11.89 -7.71
C ALA A 91 -3.58 13.18 -6.89
N VAL A 92 -3.00 14.23 -7.49
CA VAL A 92 -2.89 15.56 -6.88
C VAL A 92 -4.27 16.17 -6.65
N GLU A 93 -5.20 16.08 -7.62
CA GLU A 93 -6.59 16.51 -7.45
C GLU A 93 -7.28 15.76 -6.30
N CYS A 94 -7.11 14.42 -6.23
CA CYS A 94 -7.60 13.61 -5.12
C CYS A 94 -7.07 14.10 -3.77
N TYR A 95 -5.77 14.39 -3.70
CA TYR A 95 -5.13 14.92 -2.49
C TYR A 95 -5.75 16.24 -2.06
N GLU A 96 -5.80 17.23 -2.94
CA GLU A 96 -6.34 18.56 -2.63
C GLU A 96 -7.81 18.50 -2.21
N ARG A 97 -8.60 17.63 -2.84
CA ARG A 97 -10.02 17.46 -2.52
C ARG A 97 -10.25 16.78 -1.17
N LEU A 98 -9.36 15.87 -0.78
CA LEU A 98 -9.58 15.00 0.39
C LEU A 98 -8.80 15.42 1.63
N LYS A 99 -7.74 16.23 1.50
CA LYS A 99 -6.85 16.55 2.62
C LYS A 99 -7.54 17.22 3.81
N GLY A 100 -8.57 18.01 3.58
CA GLY A 100 -9.34 18.69 4.61
C GLY A 100 -10.65 17.99 5.02
N LYS A 101 -10.95 16.81 4.45
CA LYS A 101 -12.18 16.08 4.78
C LYS A 101 -12.12 15.38 6.14
N GLY A 102 -13.30 15.08 6.68
CA GLY A 102 -13.44 14.61 8.04
C GLY A 102 -13.32 15.76 9.04
N LYS A 103 -13.62 15.49 10.28
CA LYS A 103 -13.64 16.52 11.34
C LYS A 103 -12.25 17.11 11.63
N HIS A 104 -11.22 16.30 11.50
CA HIS A 104 -9.83 16.65 11.84
C HIS A 104 -8.91 16.68 10.60
N GLY A 105 -9.46 16.61 9.39
CA GLY A 105 -8.70 16.45 8.17
C GLY A 105 -8.20 15.00 7.96
N ALA A 106 -7.46 14.81 6.90
CA ALA A 106 -6.87 13.51 6.58
C ALA A 106 -5.72 13.18 7.53
N ALA A 107 -5.74 11.97 8.11
CA ALA A 107 -4.65 11.51 8.99
C ALA A 107 -3.37 11.23 8.22
N VAL A 108 -3.51 10.55 7.09
CA VAL A 108 -2.38 10.08 6.27
C VAL A 108 -2.81 9.88 4.84
N PHE A 109 -1.93 10.14 3.90
CA PHE A 109 -2.08 9.73 2.51
C PHE A 109 -1.15 8.58 2.18
N TRP A 110 -1.69 7.62 1.46
CA TRP A 110 -0.94 6.49 0.91
C TRP A 110 -1.05 6.51 -0.63
N PRO A 111 -0.09 7.10 -1.33
CA PRO A 111 -0.25 7.45 -2.74
C PRO A 111 -0.19 6.27 -3.71
N MET A 112 0.25 5.09 -3.31
CA MET A 112 0.34 3.86 -4.11
C MET A 112 0.98 4.02 -5.51
N SER A 113 1.77 5.07 -5.71
CA SER A 113 2.47 5.37 -6.96
C SER A 113 3.71 6.22 -6.67
N THR A 114 4.85 5.87 -7.28
CA THR A 114 6.09 6.62 -7.15
C THR A 114 5.96 8.04 -7.69
N GLY A 115 5.34 8.22 -8.85
CA GLY A 115 5.10 9.54 -9.43
C GLY A 115 4.22 10.40 -8.54
N THR A 116 3.17 9.82 -7.97
CA THR A 116 2.29 10.51 -7.00
C THR A 116 3.05 10.85 -5.72
N THR A 117 3.88 9.94 -5.19
CA THR A 117 4.72 10.22 -4.02
C THR A 117 5.60 11.45 -4.28
N TYR A 118 6.26 11.54 -5.43
CA TYR A 118 7.08 12.70 -5.80
C TYR A 118 6.29 14.00 -5.81
N ALA A 119 5.11 13.99 -6.43
CA ALA A 119 4.26 15.17 -6.56
C ALA A 119 3.68 15.64 -5.22
N LEU A 120 3.52 14.74 -4.24
CA LEU A 120 2.90 15.04 -2.96
C LEU A 120 3.90 15.35 -1.83
N MET A 121 5.18 15.00 -1.95
CA MET A 121 6.14 15.15 -0.84
C MET A 121 6.21 16.57 -0.27
N GLU A 122 6.36 17.57 -1.13
CA GLU A 122 6.43 18.98 -0.70
C GLU A 122 5.07 19.51 -0.22
N ARG A 123 3.97 19.05 -0.85
CA ARG A 123 2.61 19.42 -0.45
C ARG A 123 2.27 18.86 0.93
N ALA A 124 2.54 17.59 1.16
CA ALA A 124 2.31 16.95 2.44
C ALA A 124 3.15 17.58 3.56
N HIS A 125 4.40 17.97 3.26
CA HIS A 125 5.25 18.72 4.18
C HIS A 125 4.62 20.07 4.54
N LYS A 126 4.19 20.85 3.56
CA LYS A 126 3.54 22.16 3.77
C LYS A 126 2.24 22.03 4.56
N ASP A 127 1.43 21.03 4.24
CA ASP A 127 0.13 20.78 4.87
C ASP A 127 0.26 20.04 6.21
N LYS A 128 1.46 19.58 6.58
CA LYS A 128 1.76 18.78 7.80
C LYS A 128 0.95 17.48 7.85
N ILE A 129 0.73 16.86 6.70
CA ILE A 129 0.02 15.60 6.58
C ILE A 129 1.03 14.48 6.33
N VAL A 130 0.86 13.36 7.04
CA VAL A 130 1.72 12.19 6.86
C VAL A 130 1.54 11.61 5.46
N LEU A 131 2.65 11.40 4.76
CA LEU A 131 2.72 10.67 3.50
C LEU A 131 3.38 9.32 3.77
N LEU A 132 2.57 8.27 3.87
CA LEU A 132 3.05 6.91 4.07
C LEU A 132 3.18 6.23 2.71
N HIS A 133 4.38 5.89 2.29
CA HIS A 133 4.57 5.18 1.03
C HIS A 133 5.17 3.79 1.25
N MET A 134 4.77 2.84 0.40
CA MET A 134 4.98 1.40 0.58
C MET A 134 6.40 0.91 0.25
N GLY A 135 7.43 1.64 0.61
CA GLY A 135 8.79 1.19 0.33
C GLY A 135 9.18 1.19 -1.15
N TYR A 136 8.28 1.64 -2.00
CA TYR A 136 8.58 2.10 -3.33
C TYR A 136 8.36 3.60 -3.33
N GLY A 137 9.35 4.31 -3.64
CA GLY A 137 9.27 5.74 -3.65
C GLY A 137 10.66 6.30 -3.64
N ARG A 138 10.69 7.56 -3.63
CA ARG A 138 11.90 8.35 -3.71
C ARG A 138 12.85 7.99 -2.59
N THR A 139 14.06 7.61 -2.93
CA THR A 139 15.11 7.29 -1.94
C THR A 139 15.39 8.49 -1.02
N ASP A 140 15.32 9.72 -1.55
CA ASP A 140 15.47 10.96 -0.79
C ASP A 140 14.44 11.07 0.35
N ALA A 141 13.25 10.47 0.21
CA ALA A 141 12.21 10.46 1.26
C ALA A 141 12.65 9.78 2.55
N THR A 142 13.79 9.08 2.53
CA THR A 142 14.37 8.47 3.73
C THR A 142 15.09 9.47 4.63
N ASP A 143 15.38 10.68 4.14
CA ASP A 143 15.96 11.74 4.97
C ASP A 143 14.87 12.60 5.63
N GLY A 144 14.47 12.23 6.84
CA GLY A 144 13.45 12.93 7.63
C GLY A 144 13.83 14.37 8.02
N ARG A 145 15.09 14.79 7.85
CA ARG A 145 15.50 16.19 8.07
C ARG A 145 15.02 17.07 6.91
N VAL A 146 14.90 16.48 5.71
CA VAL A 146 14.43 17.17 4.49
C VAL A 146 12.92 16.96 4.31
N PHE A 147 12.43 15.74 4.54
CA PHE A 147 11.04 15.36 4.34
C PHE A 147 10.42 14.75 5.62
N PRO A 148 10.20 15.57 6.67
CA PRO A 148 9.77 15.06 7.99
C PRO A 148 8.36 14.46 8.01
N TYR A 149 7.58 14.65 6.95
CA TYR A 149 6.23 14.06 6.81
C TYR A 149 6.17 12.91 5.82
N ALA A 150 7.29 12.48 5.22
CA ALA A 150 7.35 11.33 4.33
C ALA A 150 7.92 10.10 5.06
N PHE A 151 7.14 9.02 5.13
CA PHE A 151 7.48 7.80 5.85
C PHE A 151 7.49 6.61 4.89
N PRO A 152 8.65 6.09 4.51
CA PRO A 152 8.75 4.83 3.78
C PRO A 152 8.41 3.67 4.72
N ALA A 153 7.32 2.95 4.45
CA ALA A 153 6.83 1.91 5.35
C ALA A 153 7.73 0.67 5.44
N MET A 154 8.56 0.40 4.43
CA MET A 154 9.37 -0.82 4.36
C MET A 154 10.80 -0.53 3.90
N THR A 155 11.02 -0.42 2.60
CA THR A 155 12.34 -0.21 1.99
C THR A 155 12.23 0.79 0.84
N ASN A 156 13.32 1.12 0.16
CA ASN A 156 13.30 1.94 -1.05
C ASN A 156 13.90 1.18 -2.25
N TYR A 157 13.78 1.73 -3.45
CA TYR A 157 14.25 1.05 -4.66
C TYR A 157 15.78 0.88 -4.72
N TRP A 158 16.54 1.76 -4.10
CA TRP A 158 17.99 1.63 -4.05
C TRP A 158 18.39 0.45 -3.18
N ASN A 159 17.76 0.27 -2.01
CA ASN A 159 17.99 -0.89 -1.17
C ASN A 159 17.57 -2.19 -1.88
N GLN A 160 16.43 -2.17 -2.58
CA GLN A 160 15.98 -3.32 -3.37
C GLN A 160 16.98 -3.66 -4.49
N SER A 161 17.49 -2.67 -5.22
CA SER A 161 18.49 -2.88 -6.27
C SER A 161 19.80 -3.41 -5.70
N SER A 162 20.25 -2.87 -4.58
CA SER A 162 21.42 -3.37 -3.88
C SER A 162 21.26 -4.80 -3.39
N ALA A 163 20.07 -5.16 -2.89
CA ALA A 163 19.75 -6.52 -2.49
C ALA A 163 19.76 -7.51 -3.67
N LYS A 164 19.20 -7.08 -4.82
CA LYS A 164 19.26 -7.88 -6.07
C LYS A 164 20.68 -8.15 -6.50
N LEU A 165 21.54 -7.12 -6.48
CA LEU A 165 22.96 -7.31 -6.83
C LEU A 165 23.69 -8.24 -5.87
N ARG A 166 23.44 -8.14 -4.56
CA ARG A 166 24.00 -9.08 -3.58
C ARG A 166 23.57 -10.51 -3.84
N TYR A 167 22.31 -10.71 -4.23
CA TYR A 167 21.82 -12.03 -4.61
C TYR A 167 22.53 -12.56 -5.87
N ILE A 168 22.70 -11.72 -6.89
CA ILE A 168 23.50 -12.07 -8.09
C ILE A 168 24.94 -12.45 -7.68
N ALA A 169 25.60 -11.62 -6.85
CA ALA A 169 26.93 -11.90 -6.37
C ALA A 169 27.04 -13.23 -5.62
N GLN A 170 26.04 -13.56 -4.80
CA GLN A 170 25.97 -14.85 -4.10
C GLN A 170 25.90 -16.03 -5.09
N LEU A 171 25.10 -15.90 -6.16
CA LEU A 171 24.99 -16.94 -7.17
C LEU A 171 26.28 -17.08 -8.01
N GLU A 172 26.99 -16.00 -8.23
CA GLU A 172 28.27 -15.99 -8.94
C GLU A 172 29.45 -16.46 -8.06
N GLY A 173 29.26 -16.60 -6.77
CA GLY A 173 30.30 -17.04 -5.84
C GLY A 173 31.10 -15.92 -5.15
N GLY A 174 30.64 -14.66 -5.25
CA GLY A 174 31.22 -13.51 -4.57
C GLY A 174 31.12 -12.20 -5.32
N GLU A 175 31.30 -11.07 -4.62
CA GLU A 175 31.27 -9.73 -5.23
C GLU A 175 32.43 -9.52 -6.22
N ASP A 176 33.56 -10.17 -6.04
CA ASP A 176 34.73 -10.17 -6.94
C ASP A 176 34.43 -10.82 -8.30
N LYS A 177 33.44 -11.69 -8.37
CA LYS A 177 32.98 -12.37 -9.59
C LYS A 177 32.05 -11.51 -10.46
N LEU A 178 31.65 -10.35 -9.98
CA LEU A 178 30.80 -9.42 -10.75
C LEU A 178 31.60 -8.65 -11.82
N LYS A 179 32.93 -8.53 -11.65
CA LYS A 179 33.77 -7.78 -12.59
C LYS A 179 33.67 -8.34 -14.01
N GLY A 180 33.36 -7.46 -14.96
CA GLY A 180 33.22 -7.81 -16.37
C GLY A 180 31.91 -8.49 -16.76
N LYS A 181 31.00 -8.75 -15.80
CA LYS A 181 29.66 -9.26 -16.08
C LYS A 181 28.82 -8.22 -16.79
N LYS A 182 27.89 -8.65 -17.63
CA LYS A 182 26.91 -7.81 -18.31
C LYS A 182 25.53 -7.97 -17.65
N ILE A 183 24.99 -6.88 -17.13
CA ILE A 183 23.69 -6.87 -16.47
C ILE A 183 22.75 -5.95 -17.25
N VAL A 184 21.52 -6.40 -17.49
CA VAL A 184 20.46 -5.57 -18.08
C VAL A 184 19.49 -5.13 -17.00
N ASN A 185 19.37 -3.82 -16.79
CA ASN A 185 18.31 -3.23 -16.01
C ASN A 185 17.12 -2.90 -16.91
N LEU A 186 16.21 -3.87 -17.08
CA LEU A 186 14.95 -3.66 -17.79
C LEU A 186 13.99 -2.93 -16.84
N HIS A 187 13.63 -1.69 -17.16
CA HIS A 187 12.85 -0.83 -16.28
C HIS A 187 11.71 -0.13 -17.01
N LEU A 188 10.63 0.14 -16.34
CA LEU A 188 9.54 0.93 -16.90
C LEU A 188 9.99 2.37 -17.14
N LYS A 189 9.68 2.95 -18.30
CA LYS A 189 9.91 4.38 -18.59
C LYS A 189 8.89 5.26 -17.83
N HIS A 190 9.00 5.23 -16.50
CA HIS A 190 8.13 5.92 -15.56
C HIS A 190 8.93 6.15 -14.26
N PRO A 191 8.60 7.13 -13.41
CA PRO A 191 9.32 7.37 -12.15
C PRO A 191 9.64 6.11 -11.35
N TYR A 192 8.71 5.16 -11.27
CA TYR A 192 8.90 3.85 -10.65
C TYR A 192 10.16 3.11 -11.16
N GLY A 193 10.35 3.02 -12.49
CA GLY A 193 11.48 2.29 -13.05
C GLY A 193 12.77 3.11 -13.12
N ILE A 194 12.64 4.41 -13.43
CA ILE A 194 13.77 5.34 -13.59
C ILE A 194 14.54 5.52 -12.27
N GLU A 195 13.86 5.45 -11.14
CA GLU A 195 14.44 5.58 -9.80
C GLU A 195 15.63 4.61 -9.56
N THR A 196 15.66 3.48 -10.25
CA THR A 196 16.70 2.46 -10.08
C THR A 196 18.00 2.78 -10.83
N ILE A 197 17.95 3.62 -11.87
CA ILE A 197 19.10 3.88 -12.76
C ILE A 197 20.34 4.35 -11.96
N PRO A 198 20.26 5.41 -11.14
CA PRO A 198 21.46 5.93 -10.47
C PRO A 198 22.12 4.94 -9.52
N VAL A 199 21.36 4.04 -8.90
CA VAL A 199 21.97 3.04 -8.01
C VAL A 199 22.66 1.93 -8.80
N TRP A 200 22.08 1.50 -9.93
CA TRP A 200 22.73 0.52 -10.80
C TRP A 200 24.05 1.05 -11.38
N ASP A 201 24.07 2.34 -11.79
CA ASP A 201 25.31 2.99 -12.27
C ASP A 201 26.40 3.03 -11.19
N LYS A 202 26.02 3.42 -9.96
CA LYS A 202 26.96 3.44 -8.82
C LYS A 202 27.48 2.04 -8.48
N LEU A 203 26.61 1.04 -8.51
CA LEU A 203 26.99 -0.34 -8.25
C LEU A 203 27.88 -0.91 -9.36
N ALA A 204 27.59 -0.59 -10.63
CA ALA A 204 28.43 -0.97 -11.77
C ALA A 204 29.84 -0.38 -11.65
N ALA A 205 29.94 0.91 -11.34
CA ALA A 205 31.22 1.57 -11.10
C ALA A 205 32.00 0.97 -9.92
N LYS A 206 31.29 0.57 -8.84
CA LYS A 206 31.91 0.01 -7.63
C LYS A 206 32.46 -1.40 -7.87
N PHE A 207 31.70 -2.27 -8.55
CA PHE A 207 32.01 -3.70 -8.69
C PHE A 207 32.58 -4.07 -10.07
N GLY A 208 32.66 -3.13 -11.00
CA GLY A 208 33.29 -3.32 -12.30
C GLY A 208 32.50 -4.17 -13.29
N PHE A 209 31.17 -4.24 -13.14
CA PHE A 209 30.30 -4.85 -14.15
C PHE A 209 29.76 -3.81 -15.13
N GLU A 210 29.29 -4.27 -16.28
CA GLU A 210 28.61 -3.43 -17.28
C GLU A 210 27.10 -3.45 -17.03
N VAL A 211 26.46 -2.28 -16.98
CA VAL A 211 25.00 -2.20 -16.89
C VAL A 211 24.43 -1.54 -18.14
N THR A 212 23.41 -2.16 -18.73
CA THR A 212 22.62 -1.57 -19.82
C THR A 212 21.20 -1.32 -19.34
N HIS A 213 20.76 -0.06 -19.43
CA HIS A 213 19.39 0.30 -19.09
C HIS A 213 18.48 0.22 -20.30
N LEU A 214 17.44 -0.63 -20.24
CA LEU A 214 16.46 -0.79 -21.28
C LEU A 214 15.08 -0.30 -20.81
N PRO A 215 14.60 0.85 -21.32
CA PRO A 215 13.34 1.41 -20.90
C PRO A 215 12.15 0.74 -21.60
N VAL A 216 11.27 0.10 -20.84
CA VAL A 216 9.98 -0.40 -21.32
C VAL A 216 9.02 0.78 -21.47
N PRO A 217 8.41 0.99 -22.65
CA PRO A 217 7.42 2.05 -22.83
C PRO A 217 6.22 1.86 -21.89
N TRP A 218 5.65 2.97 -21.43
CA TRP A 218 4.40 2.95 -20.68
C TRP A 218 3.24 2.38 -21.51
N PRO A 219 2.35 1.54 -20.97
CA PRO A 219 2.27 1.05 -19.57
C PRO A 219 3.02 -0.26 -19.29
N GLY A 220 3.98 -0.66 -20.12
CA GLY A 220 4.81 -1.83 -19.89
C GLY A 220 4.41 -3.08 -20.66
N ILE A 221 3.46 -2.98 -21.57
CA ILE A 221 2.89 -4.11 -22.32
C ILE A 221 3.79 -4.49 -23.51
N ASP A 222 4.27 -3.49 -24.27
CA ASP A 222 5.08 -3.73 -25.45
C ASP A 222 6.56 -3.87 -25.08
N GLN A 223 7.04 -5.11 -25.05
CA GLN A 223 8.41 -5.44 -24.69
C GLN A 223 9.15 -6.19 -25.82
N LYS A 224 8.49 -6.50 -26.94
CA LYS A 224 9.05 -7.38 -27.97
C LYS A 224 10.42 -6.91 -28.50
N SER A 225 10.54 -5.63 -28.81
CA SER A 225 11.80 -5.04 -29.33
C SER A 225 12.93 -5.08 -28.29
N LEU A 226 12.59 -4.94 -27.00
CA LEU A 226 13.56 -4.97 -25.90
C LEU A 226 14.10 -6.38 -25.66
N TRP A 227 13.26 -7.40 -25.76
CA TRP A 227 13.71 -8.78 -25.68
C TRP A 227 14.61 -9.17 -26.85
N LEU A 228 14.42 -8.61 -28.07
CA LEU A 228 15.35 -8.76 -29.17
C LEU A 228 16.70 -8.10 -28.89
N GLN A 229 16.70 -6.90 -28.25
CA GLN A 229 17.93 -6.24 -27.84
C GLN A 229 18.66 -7.04 -26.74
N ILE A 230 17.95 -7.56 -25.74
CA ILE A 230 18.52 -8.41 -24.69
C ILE A 230 19.22 -9.63 -25.31
N ARG A 231 18.57 -10.32 -26.27
CA ARG A 231 19.19 -11.45 -26.98
C ARG A 231 20.47 -11.04 -27.73
N LYS A 232 20.52 -9.83 -28.30
CA LYS A 232 21.70 -9.32 -28.99
C LYS A 232 22.82 -8.93 -27.98
N ILE A 233 22.49 -8.37 -26.82
CA ILE A 233 23.45 -8.01 -25.80
C ILE A 233 24.05 -9.24 -25.14
N GLN A 234 23.30 -10.34 -25.05
CA GLN A 234 23.67 -11.57 -24.35
C GLN A 234 24.16 -11.28 -22.90
N PRO A 235 23.33 -10.67 -22.07
CA PRO A 235 23.73 -10.37 -20.69
C PRO A 235 23.88 -11.65 -19.88
N ASP A 236 24.69 -11.59 -18.82
CA ASP A 236 24.78 -12.65 -17.82
C ASP A 236 23.52 -12.62 -16.91
N TRP A 237 22.94 -11.43 -16.71
CA TRP A 237 21.78 -11.21 -15.83
C TRP A 237 20.82 -10.17 -16.39
#